data_86908abc55e0a1650f7b483e7dd5e978
#
_entry.id   86908abc55e0a1650f7b483e7dd5e978
#
_cell.length_a   1.000
_cell.length_b   1.000
_cell.length_c   1.000
_cell.angle_alpha   90.00
_cell.angle_beta   90.00
_cell.angle_gamma   90.00
#
_symmetry.space_group_name_H-M   'P 1'
#
loop_
_entity.id
_entity.type
_entity.pdbx_description
1 polymer ?
#
loop_
_entity_poly.entity_id
_entity_poly.type
_entity_poly.pdbx_seq_one_letter_code
_entity_poly.pdbx_strand_id
1 'polypeptide(L)'
;MKINRILLNCRRDTALSGEMGADPVLLFFRTPVSYMDGGVQKQTAKSSVALLTSGYKQSFRPVNGKPLRYDLVSFKTSAADRQYISSMNITQDIPVELKDDFVIVSALRSMRTQSMHRGKHFSEFMELSMRIIFIAMSDITDSADIDPKENIPRYAELKKLREAVYEDSTSSWSVEEMCEDMQISRTYFHRLYYEAFGVTFRQDIIESRLIHASELLKNTDLSVTAISETCGYDSESYFMRQFKQHKGCTPSEYRRRVKNSD
;
A
#
# COMPACT_ATOMS: atom_id res chain seq x y z
N MET A 1 18.02 9.10 -8.17
CA MET A 1 17.91 8.39 -6.85
C MET A 1 18.25 6.91 -7.01
N LYS A 2 18.95 6.30 -6.04
CA LYS A 2 19.27 4.87 -6.07
C LYS A 2 18.60 4.18 -4.89
N ILE A 3 17.67 3.26 -5.17
CA ILE A 3 16.98 2.49 -4.14
C ILE A 3 17.93 1.44 -3.55
N ASN A 4 18.04 1.40 -2.23
CA ASN A 4 18.85 0.43 -1.51
C ASN A 4 18.02 -0.75 -1.02
N ARG A 5 16.82 -0.48 -0.48
CA ARG A 5 15.97 -1.49 0.15
C ARG A 5 14.50 -1.15 -0.02
N ILE A 6 13.68 -2.17 -0.30
CA ILE A 6 12.22 -2.08 -0.30
C ILE A 6 11.70 -3.19 0.59
N LEU A 7 10.94 -2.84 1.60
CA LEU A 7 10.21 -3.77 2.46
C LEU A 7 8.74 -3.39 2.42
N LEU A 8 7.86 -4.33 2.06
CA LEU A 8 6.42 -4.11 2.05
C LEU A 8 5.73 -5.06 3.01
N ASN A 9 4.58 -4.63 3.53
CA ASN A 9 3.75 -5.37 4.49
C ASN A 9 4.52 -5.79 5.76
N CYS A 10 5.41 -4.93 6.25
CA CYS A 10 6.07 -5.16 7.51
C CYS A 10 5.05 -5.04 8.65
N ARG A 11 5.15 -5.95 9.63
CA ARG A 11 4.35 -5.93 10.86
C ARG A 11 5.27 -5.85 12.07
N ARG A 12 4.91 -5.00 13.03
CA ARG A 12 5.55 -4.94 14.35
C ARG A 12 4.50 -4.74 15.43
N ASP A 13 4.63 -5.50 16.50
CA ASP A 13 3.83 -5.34 17.71
C ASP A 13 4.46 -4.34 18.70
N THR A 14 5.72 -3.96 18.47
CA THR A 14 6.49 -3.00 19.26
C THR A 14 6.83 -1.75 18.44
N ALA A 15 7.40 -0.76 19.08
CA ALA A 15 7.83 0.46 18.40
C ALA A 15 8.83 0.18 17.27
N LEU A 16 8.66 0.89 16.16
CA LEU A 16 9.67 1.03 15.14
C LEU A 16 10.56 2.22 15.54
N SER A 17 11.68 1.91 16.21
CA SER A 17 12.65 2.92 16.68
C SER A 17 14.04 2.57 16.18
N GLY A 18 14.88 3.57 15.98
CA GLY A 18 16.28 3.40 15.62
C GLY A 18 16.84 4.66 14.98
N GLU A 19 18.16 4.72 14.88
CA GLU A 19 18.77 5.61 13.89
C GLU A 19 18.38 5.09 12.51
N MET A 20 17.51 5.83 11.83
CA MET A 20 17.42 5.64 10.40
C MET A 20 18.81 5.91 9.87
N GLY A 21 19.42 4.94 9.18
CA GLY A 21 20.82 4.96 8.78
C GLY A 21 21.23 6.24 8.02
N ALA A 22 22.43 6.28 7.48
CA ALA A 22 22.95 7.45 6.74
C ALA A 22 22.09 7.84 5.49
N ASP A 23 21.17 7.00 5.07
CA ASP A 23 20.34 7.21 3.89
C ASP A 23 18.90 7.63 4.27
N PRO A 24 18.24 8.50 3.50
CA PRO A 24 16.83 8.83 3.68
C PRO A 24 15.91 7.61 3.56
N VAL A 25 14.80 7.65 4.29
CA VAL A 25 13.80 6.56 4.32
C VAL A 25 12.40 7.11 4.10
N LEU A 26 11.68 6.53 3.16
CA LEU A 26 10.24 6.70 3.03
C LEU A 26 9.56 5.59 3.83
N LEU A 27 8.67 5.97 4.74
CA LEU A 27 7.78 5.06 5.46
C LEU A 27 6.33 5.34 5.05
N PHE A 28 5.61 4.30 4.68
CA PHE A 28 4.17 4.36 4.49
C PHE A 28 3.51 3.51 5.58
N PHE A 29 2.76 4.13 6.47
CA PHE A 29 2.03 3.47 7.53
C PHE A 29 0.61 3.14 7.08
N ARG A 30 0.25 1.87 7.14
CA ARG A 30 -1.10 1.34 6.81
C ARG A 30 -2.05 1.39 7.99
N THR A 31 -1.51 1.52 9.20
CA THR A 31 -2.26 1.62 10.45
C THR A 31 -1.92 2.93 11.15
N PRO A 32 -2.82 3.46 12.00
CA PRO A 32 -2.50 4.62 12.82
C PRO A 32 -1.18 4.45 13.57
N VAL A 33 -0.42 5.53 13.66
CA VAL A 33 0.89 5.56 14.30
C VAL A 33 1.00 6.73 15.28
N SER A 34 1.59 6.48 16.45
CA SER A 34 1.96 7.53 17.41
C SER A 34 3.44 7.87 17.27
N TYR A 35 3.76 9.16 17.30
CA TYR A 35 5.09 9.72 17.11
C TYR A 35 5.30 10.98 17.95
N MET A 36 6.53 11.46 18.04
CA MET A 36 6.87 12.71 18.73
C MET A 36 7.06 13.82 17.69
N ASP A 37 6.50 15.00 17.96
CA ASP A 37 6.70 16.19 17.15
C ASP A 37 6.92 17.40 18.08
N GLY A 38 8.11 18.00 18.03
CA GLY A 38 8.49 19.11 18.90
C GLY A 38 8.39 18.80 20.40
N GLY A 39 8.59 17.54 20.82
CA GLY A 39 8.44 17.11 22.21
C GLY A 39 6.99 16.78 22.62
N VAL A 40 6.02 16.94 21.72
CA VAL A 40 4.61 16.59 21.93
C VAL A 40 4.31 15.24 21.27
N GLN A 41 3.62 14.36 22.00
CA GLN A 41 3.15 13.10 21.42
C GLN A 41 1.92 13.37 20.55
N LYS A 42 2.01 13.00 19.27
CA LYS A 42 0.93 13.05 18.29
C LYS A 42 0.61 11.66 17.79
N GLN A 43 -0.53 11.50 17.14
CA GLN A 43 -0.90 10.26 16.46
C GLN A 43 -1.66 10.56 15.18
N THR A 44 -1.54 9.66 14.20
CA THR A 44 -2.37 9.67 13.01
C THR A 44 -3.65 8.88 13.26
N ALA A 45 -4.74 9.26 12.60
CA ALA A 45 -6.02 8.55 12.69
C ALA A 45 -6.15 7.45 11.62
N LYS A 46 -5.38 7.55 10.52
CA LYS A 46 -5.46 6.67 9.36
C LYS A 46 -4.08 6.44 8.72
N SER A 47 -4.04 5.91 7.50
CA SER A 47 -2.81 5.75 6.74
C SER A 47 -2.05 7.08 6.61
N SER A 48 -0.73 6.99 6.67
CA SER A 48 0.14 8.18 6.63
C SER A 48 1.47 7.84 5.97
N VAL A 49 2.15 8.86 5.47
CA VAL A 49 3.47 8.73 4.85
C VAL A 49 4.46 9.67 5.55
N ALA A 50 5.69 9.21 5.75
CA ALA A 50 6.76 10.01 6.31
C ALA A 50 8.01 9.89 5.44
N LEU A 51 8.60 11.01 5.06
CA LEU A 51 9.93 11.08 4.46
C LEU A 51 10.92 11.47 5.55
N LEU A 52 11.72 10.52 6.00
CA LEU A 52 12.71 10.73 7.05
C LEU A 52 14.06 11.09 6.44
N THR A 53 14.65 12.16 6.93
CA THR A 53 15.98 12.62 6.50
C THR A 53 17.09 11.73 7.08
N SER A 54 18.28 11.83 6.50
CA SER A 54 19.46 11.08 6.99
C SER A 54 19.76 11.39 8.45
N GLY A 55 19.94 10.33 9.24
CA GLY A 55 20.31 10.46 10.66
C GLY A 55 19.16 10.90 11.58
N TYR A 56 17.95 11.07 11.07
CA TYR A 56 16.80 11.45 11.90
C TYR A 56 16.41 10.33 12.87
N LYS A 57 16.25 10.69 14.15
CA LYS A 57 15.88 9.77 15.24
C LYS A 57 14.42 9.95 15.58
N GLN A 58 13.61 8.96 15.26
CA GLN A 58 12.20 8.93 15.59
C GLN A 58 11.77 7.55 16.11
N SER A 59 10.73 7.54 16.91
CA SER A 59 10.09 6.32 17.39
C SER A 59 8.61 6.36 17.01
N PHE A 60 8.22 5.39 16.20
CA PHE A 60 6.84 5.19 15.78
C PHE A 60 6.23 4.04 16.56
N ARG A 61 5.11 4.26 17.25
CA ARG A 61 4.48 3.27 18.11
C ARG A 61 3.11 2.86 17.60
N PRO A 62 2.72 1.59 17.78
CA PRO A 62 1.35 1.15 17.55
C PRO A 62 0.34 1.97 18.36
N VAL A 63 -0.86 2.14 17.80
CA VAL A 63 -1.98 2.83 18.44
C VAL A 63 -3.09 1.82 18.73
N ASN A 64 -3.78 1.97 19.86
CA ASN A 64 -4.94 1.16 20.26
C ASN A 64 -4.68 -0.37 20.29
N GLY A 65 -3.48 -0.80 20.63
CA GLY A 65 -3.11 -2.22 20.72
C GLY A 65 -3.06 -2.94 19.36
N LYS A 66 -3.26 -2.25 18.25
CA LYS A 66 -3.14 -2.83 16.90
C LYS A 66 -1.68 -2.82 16.45
N PRO A 67 -1.17 -3.89 15.82
CA PRO A 67 0.20 -3.93 15.34
C PRO A 67 0.46 -2.83 14.31
N LEU A 68 1.67 -2.29 14.32
CA LEU A 68 2.14 -1.36 13.30
C LEU A 68 2.32 -2.11 11.99
N ARG A 69 1.60 -1.69 10.95
CA ARG A 69 1.78 -2.18 9.57
C ARG A 69 2.35 -1.06 8.72
N TYR A 70 3.45 -1.33 8.03
CA TYR A 70 4.13 -0.31 7.26
C TYR A 70 4.91 -0.87 6.07
N ASP A 71 5.17 -0.02 5.10
CA ASP A 71 6.11 -0.24 4.01
C ASP A 71 7.30 0.69 4.19
N LEU A 72 8.48 0.27 3.73
CA LEU A 72 9.72 1.02 3.86
C LEU A 72 10.49 1.01 2.55
N VAL A 73 10.95 2.17 2.11
CA VAL A 73 11.90 2.33 1.01
C VAL A 73 13.08 3.17 1.50
N SER A 74 14.28 2.59 1.51
CA SER A 74 15.52 3.36 1.75
C SER A 74 16.27 3.62 0.43
N PHE A 75 16.81 4.80 0.28
CA PHE A 75 17.42 5.24 -0.98
C PHE A 75 18.53 6.25 -0.78
N LYS A 76 19.49 6.27 -1.72
CA LYS A 76 20.55 7.29 -1.78
C LYS A 76 20.13 8.44 -2.66
N THR A 77 20.52 9.64 -2.25
CA THR A 77 20.25 10.89 -2.98
C THR A 77 21.55 11.53 -3.47
N SER A 78 21.56 11.98 -4.71
CA SER A 78 22.55 12.92 -5.24
C SER A 78 22.23 14.36 -4.80
N ALA A 79 23.10 15.31 -5.11
CA ALA A 79 22.82 16.73 -4.87
C ALA A 79 21.58 17.20 -5.65
N ALA A 80 21.42 16.77 -6.90
CA ALA A 80 20.26 17.07 -7.73
C ALA A 80 18.97 16.48 -7.16
N ASP A 81 19.02 15.25 -6.61
CA ASP A 81 17.85 14.62 -5.96
C ASP A 81 17.41 15.40 -4.72
N ARG A 82 18.36 15.84 -3.89
CA ARG A 82 18.05 16.66 -2.71
C ARG A 82 17.41 18.00 -3.09
N GLN A 83 17.95 18.66 -4.13
CA GLN A 83 17.37 19.89 -4.66
C GLN A 83 15.95 19.66 -5.17
N TYR A 84 15.71 18.58 -5.89
CA TYR A 84 14.38 18.19 -6.36
C TYR A 84 13.41 17.99 -5.20
N ILE A 85 13.78 17.18 -4.18
CA ILE A 85 12.93 16.94 -3.00
C ILE A 85 12.63 18.25 -2.27
N SER A 86 13.63 19.12 -2.11
CA SER A 86 13.44 20.43 -1.46
C SER A 86 12.48 21.35 -2.25
N SER A 87 12.50 21.28 -3.59
CA SER A 87 11.59 22.09 -4.43
C SER A 87 10.13 21.63 -4.37
N MET A 88 9.88 20.39 -3.90
CA MET A 88 8.53 19.81 -3.81
C MET A 88 7.76 20.21 -2.55
N ASN A 89 8.35 21.03 -1.67
CA ASN A 89 7.72 21.48 -0.41
C ASN A 89 7.13 20.34 0.46
N ILE A 90 7.77 19.15 0.41
CA ILE A 90 7.31 17.97 1.15
C ILE A 90 7.64 18.12 2.63
N THR A 91 6.66 17.89 3.49
CA THR A 91 6.86 17.80 4.94
C THR A 91 7.78 16.62 5.26
N GLN A 92 8.89 16.88 5.96
CA GLN A 92 9.90 15.88 6.32
C GLN A 92 9.84 15.57 7.81
N ASP A 93 10.33 14.37 8.15
CA ASP A 93 10.59 13.90 9.52
C ASP A 93 9.36 13.66 10.41
N ILE A 94 8.18 13.94 9.93
CA ILE A 94 6.90 13.62 10.60
C ILE A 94 5.93 12.91 9.64
N PRO A 95 5.04 12.03 10.15
CA PRO A 95 3.99 11.44 9.36
C PRO A 95 2.93 12.46 8.94
N VAL A 96 2.58 12.45 7.66
CA VAL A 96 1.49 13.22 7.08
C VAL A 96 0.36 12.26 6.72
N GLU A 97 -0.85 12.54 7.21
CA GLU A 97 -2.04 11.72 6.90
C GLU A 97 -2.44 11.86 5.44
N LEU A 98 -2.85 10.73 4.87
CA LEU A 98 -3.31 10.67 3.49
C LEU A 98 -4.83 10.76 3.44
N LYS A 99 -5.35 11.60 2.56
CA LYS A 99 -6.78 11.56 2.19
C LYS A 99 -7.05 10.35 1.29
N ASP A 100 -6.15 10.07 0.36
CA ASP A 100 -6.16 8.91 -0.53
C ASP A 100 -4.72 8.35 -0.63
N ASP A 101 -4.56 7.06 -0.44
CA ASP A 101 -3.26 6.40 -0.48
C ASP A 101 -3.01 5.63 -1.79
N PHE A 102 -3.97 5.66 -2.72
CA PHE A 102 -3.95 4.85 -3.94
C PHE A 102 -2.67 5.03 -4.77
N VAL A 103 -2.26 6.27 -5.02
CA VAL A 103 -1.08 6.57 -5.86
C VAL A 103 0.18 6.00 -5.20
N ILE A 104 0.35 6.23 -3.90
CA ILE A 104 1.52 5.78 -3.14
C ILE A 104 1.55 4.25 -3.05
N VAL A 105 0.42 3.63 -2.72
CA VAL A 105 0.32 2.16 -2.62
C VAL A 105 0.57 1.51 -3.98
N SER A 106 0.01 2.06 -5.06
CA SER A 106 0.22 1.54 -6.42
C SER A 106 1.67 1.65 -6.87
N ALA A 107 2.34 2.77 -6.58
CA ALA A 107 3.75 2.96 -6.87
C ALA A 107 4.61 1.95 -6.07
N LEU A 108 4.39 1.80 -4.77
CA LEU A 108 5.11 0.84 -3.92
C LEU A 108 4.92 -0.62 -4.38
N ARG A 109 3.71 -1.01 -4.77
CA ARG A 109 3.42 -2.34 -5.34
C ARG A 109 4.17 -2.56 -6.64
N SER A 110 4.13 -1.59 -7.55
CA SER A 110 4.84 -1.64 -8.83
C SER A 110 6.35 -1.76 -8.64
N MET A 111 6.93 -1.00 -7.71
CA MET A 111 8.34 -1.10 -7.33
C MET A 111 8.71 -2.50 -6.83
N ARG A 112 7.86 -3.12 -6.00
CA ARG A 112 8.07 -4.50 -5.53
C ARG A 112 8.06 -5.50 -6.67
N THR A 113 7.05 -5.43 -7.54
CA THR A 113 6.95 -6.32 -8.70
C THR A 113 8.19 -6.22 -9.57
N GLN A 114 8.63 -5.01 -9.88
CA GLN A 114 9.84 -4.79 -10.67
C GLN A 114 11.12 -5.22 -9.95
N SER A 115 11.17 -5.19 -8.62
CA SER A 115 12.33 -5.67 -7.85
C SER A 115 12.55 -7.18 -8.00
N MET A 116 11.50 -7.95 -8.31
CA MET A 116 11.57 -9.38 -8.57
C MET A 116 12.03 -9.72 -10.01
N HIS A 117 11.81 -8.81 -10.95
CA HIS A 117 12.01 -9.03 -12.39
C HIS A 117 12.97 -8.01 -13.02
N ARG A 118 14.04 -7.66 -12.35
CA ARG A 118 15.02 -6.62 -12.75
C ARG A 118 15.27 -6.56 -14.27
N GLY A 119 14.45 -5.78 -14.97
CA GLY A 119 14.59 -5.54 -16.40
C GLY A 119 15.67 -4.48 -16.72
N LYS A 120 15.91 -4.25 -18.01
CA LYS A 120 16.93 -3.31 -18.50
C LYS A 120 16.78 -1.88 -17.92
N HIS A 121 15.53 -1.45 -17.70
CA HIS A 121 15.19 -0.11 -17.22
C HIS A 121 14.79 -0.08 -15.72
N PHE A 122 15.25 -1.07 -14.96
CA PHE A 122 14.91 -1.21 -13.54
C PHE A 122 15.21 0.05 -12.72
N SER A 123 16.40 0.62 -12.85
CA SER A 123 16.82 1.81 -12.08
C SER A 123 15.98 3.03 -12.41
N GLU A 124 15.68 3.23 -13.70
CA GLU A 124 14.84 4.32 -14.18
C GLU A 124 13.39 4.18 -13.66
N PHE A 125 12.84 2.96 -13.74
CA PHE A 125 11.52 2.67 -13.20
C PHE A 125 11.41 2.98 -11.71
N MET A 126 12.40 2.57 -10.91
CA MET A 126 12.45 2.84 -9.48
C MET A 126 12.51 4.33 -9.17
N GLU A 127 13.32 5.07 -9.93
CA GLU A 127 13.42 6.52 -9.78
C GLU A 127 12.12 7.24 -10.13
N LEU A 128 11.49 6.87 -11.25
CA LEU A 128 10.19 7.43 -11.64
C LEU A 128 9.10 7.13 -10.61
N SER A 129 9.07 5.90 -10.08
CA SER A 129 8.12 5.52 -9.02
C SER A 129 8.30 6.37 -7.75
N MET A 130 9.54 6.65 -7.34
CA MET A 130 9.80 7.55 -6.22
C MET A 130 9.37 8.99 -6.51
N ARG A 131 9.58 9.49 -7.74
CA ARG A 131 9.12 10.82 -8.14
C ARG A 131 7.60 10.92 -8.10
N ILE A 132 6.88 9.88 -8.53
CA ILE A 132 5.41 9.80 -8.41
C ILE A 132 4.98 9.91 -6.94
N ILE A 133 5.65 9.20 -6.04
CA ILE A 133 5.37 9.28 -4.60
C ILE A 133 5.62 10.69 -4.06
N PHE A 134 6.72 11.33 -4.44
CA PHE A 134 7.02 12.70 -4.00
C PHE A 134 6.03 13.74 -4.53
N ILE A 135 5.56 13.59 -5.78
CA ILE A 135 4.48 14.42 -6.32
C ILE A 135 3.22 14.25 -5.47
N ALA A 136 2.80 13.00 -5.21
CA ALA A 136 1.64 12.73 -4.39
C ALA A 136 1.78 13.29 -2.95
N MET A 137 2.99 13.28 -2.38
CA MET A 137 3.26 13.88 -1.06
C MET A 137 3.21 15.41 -1.10
N SER A 138 3.73 16.04 -2.17
CA SER A 138 3.66 17.50 -2.38
C SER A 138 2.21 17.98 -2.47
N ASP A 139 1.39 17.27 -3.25
CA ASP A 139 -0.03 17.59 -3.41
C ASP A 139 -0.81 17.55 -2.08
N ILE A 140 -0.39 16.71 -1.12
CA ILE A 140 -1.00 16.67 0.22
C ILE A 140 -0.67 17.96 0.99
N THR A 141 0.55 18.46 0.85
CA THR A 141 1.02 19.65 1.57
C THR A 141 0.37 20.93 1.01
N ASP A 142 0.17 20.99 -0.30
CA ASP A 142 -0.39 22.16 -0.98
C ASP A 142 -1.93 22.19 -0.98
N SER A 143 -2.58 21.02 -0.81
CA SER A 143 -4.04 20.93 -0.83
C SER A 143 -4.65 21.19 0.55
N ALA A 144 -4.82 22.45 0.89
CA ALA A 144 -5.80 22.84 1.91
C ALA A 144 -7.25 22.56 1.45
N ASP A 145 -7.49 22.30 0.14
CA ASP A 145 -8.84 22.13 -0.41
C ASP A 145 -8.91 21.16 -1.60
N ILE A 146 -9.86 20.24 -1.51
CA ILE A 146 -10.55 19.45 -2.55
C ILE A 146 -9.69 18.39 -3.26
N ASP A 147 -9.84 17.11 -2.85
CA ASP A 147 -9.51 15.95 -3.69
C ASP A 147 -10.32 16.05 -5.00
N PRO A 148 -9.67 16.12 -6.20
CA PRO A 148 -10.39 16.14 -7.48
C PRO A 148 -11.38 14.98 -7.63
N LYS A 149 -11.17 13.88 -6.92
CA LYS A 149 -12.06 12.71 -6.90
C LYS A 149 -13.31 12.93 -6.05
N GLU A 150 -13.34 13.89 -5.13
CA GLU A 150 -14.55 14.28 -4.42
C GLU A 150 -15.61 14.83 -5.38
N ASN A 151 -15.22 15.27 -6.58
CA ASN A 151 -16.14 15.62 -7.66
C ASN A 151 -16.74 14.40 -8.37
N ILE A 152 -16.21 13.19 -8.15
CA ILE A 152 -16.82 11.96 -8.66
C ILE A 152 -18.08 11.69 -7.83
N PRO A 153 -19.25 11.57 -8.45
CA PRO A 153 -20.47 11.26 -7.72
C PRO A 153 -20.30 10.01 -6.85
N ARG A 154 -20.67 10.12 -5.58
CA ARG A 154 -20.63 9.01 -4.60
C ARG A 154 -19.20 8.47 -4.30
N TYR A 155 -18.18 9.24 -4.53
CA TYR A 155 -16.80 8.82 -4.26
C TYR A 155 -16.58 8.34 -2.82
N ALA A 156 -17.16 9.03 -1.84
CA ALA A 156 -17.07 8.62 -0.43
C ALA A 156 -17.70 7.24 -0.15
N GLU A 157 -18.81 6.91 -0.81
CA GLU A 157 -19.47 5.60 -0.71
C GLU A 157 -18.59 4.51 -1.36
N LEU A 158 -18.11 4.77 -2.58
CA LEU A 158 -17.21 3.87 -3.30
C LEU A 158 -15.90 3.61 -2.53
N LYS A 159 -15.38 4.65 -1.87
CA LYS A 159 -14.18 4.55 -1.05
C LYS A 159 -14.39 3.65 0.16
N LYS A 160 -15.51 3.82 0.89
CA LYS A 160 -15.88 2.95 2.00
C LYS A 160 -16.06 1.50 1.55
N LEU A 161 -16.72 1.29 0.40
CA LEU A 161 -16.88 -0.03 -0.19
C LEU A 161 -15.52 -0.66 -0.48
N ARG A 162 -14.59 0.08 -1.07
CA ARG A 162 -13.24 -0.40 -1.36
C ARG A 162 -12.47 -0.76 -0.09
N GLU A 163 -12.54 0.08 0.93
CA GLU A 163 -11.94 -0.18 2.24
C GLU A 163 -12.50 -1.49 2.84
N ALA A 164 -13.83 -1.69 2.81
CA ALA A 164 -14.47 -2.90 3.29
C ALA A 164 -14.02 -4.16 2.52
N VAL A 165 -13.84 -4.09 1.19
CA VAL A 165 -13.29 -5.20 0.38
C VAL A 165 -11.88 -5.60 0.83
N TYR A 166 -11.06 -4.62 1.20
CA TYR A 166 -9.69 -4.89 1.67
C TYR A 166 -9.63 -5.31 3.14
N GLU A 167 -10.61 -4.93 3.96
CA GLU A 167 -10.72 -5.38 5.36
C GLU A 167 -11.26 -6.81 5.45
N ASP A 168 -12.28 -7.14 4.68
CA ASP A 168 -12.86 -8.48 4.59
C ASP A 168 -12.84 -9.01 3.16
N SER A 169 -11.69 -9.52 2.76
CA SER A 169 -11.48 -10.09 1.44
C SER A 169 -12.23 -11.41 1.19
N THR A 170 -12.71 -12.05 2.25
CA THR A 170 -13.31 -13.39 2.22
C THR A 170 -14.80 -13.38 1.94
N SER A 171 -15.47 -12.27 2.20
CA SER A 171 -16.90 -12.09 1.96
C SER A 171 -17.29 -12.27 0.49
N SER A 172 -18.53 -12.66 0.28
CA SER A 172 -19.13 -12.72 -1.05
C SER A 172 -19.52 -11.31 -1.51
N TRP A 173 -18.63 -10.66 -2.22
CA TRP A 173 -18.87 -9.33 -2.77
C TRP A 173 -19.69 -9.42 -4.06
N SER A 174 -20.97 -9.07 -3.98
CA SER A 174 -21.91 -9.05 -5.12
C SER A 174 -22.07 -7.63 -5.67
N VAL A 175 -21.85 -7.48 -6.98
CA VAL A 175 -22.10 -6.18 -7.66
C VAL A 175 -23.57 -5.83 -7.61
N GLU A 176 -24.43 -6.83 -7.66
CA GLU A 176 -25.87 -6.70 -7.60
C GLU A 176 -26.31 -6.06 -6.27
N GLU A 177 -25.84 -6.60 -5.14
CA GLU A 177 -26.12 -6.06 -3.80
C GLU A 177 -25.61 -4.63 -3.65
N MET A 178 -24.39 -4.36 -4.11
CA MET A 178 -23.82 -3.01 -4.06
C MET A 178 -24.62 -2.01 -4.91
N CYS A 179 -25.15 -2.45 -6.06
CA CYS A 179 -26.00 -1.62 -6.91
C CYS A 179 -27.34 -1.33 -6.26
N GLU A 180 -27.93 -2.31 -5.56
CA GLU A 180 -29.18 -2.15 -4.81
C GLU A 180 -29.00 -1.17 -3.65
N ASP A 181 -27.96 -1.36 -2.82
CA ASP A 181 -27.63 -0.49 -1.70
C ASP A 181 -27.40 0.95 -2.14
N MET A 182 -26.69 1.12 -3.24
CA MET A 182 -26.40 2.43 -3.82
C MET A 182 -27.51 2.98 -4.71
N GLN A 183 -28.58 2.23 -4.98
CA GLN A 183 -29.69 2.61 -5.88
C GLN A 183 -29.19 3.09 -7.27
N ILE A 184 -28.25 2.37 -7.86
CA ILE A 184 -27.69 2.66 -9.18
C ILE A 184 -27.66 1.44 -10.09
N SER A 185 -27.62 1.67 -11.39
CA SER A 185 -27.47 0.58 -12.36
C SER A 185 -26.06 -0.02 -12.34
N ARG A 186 -25.95 -1.30 -12.66
CA ARG A 186 -24.68 -2.03 -12.76
C ARG A 186 -23.66 -1.35 -13.70
N THR A 187 -24.13 -0.87 -14.85
CA THR A 187 -23.27 -0.16 -15.81
C THR A 187 -22.71 1.13 -15.22
N TYR A 188 -23.56 1.87 -14.47
CA TYR A 188 -23.14 3.10 -13.82
C TYR A 188 -22.17 2.84 -12.68
N PHE A 189 -22.40 1.81 -11.85
CA PHE A 189 -21.47 1.37 -10.82
C PHE A 189 -20.08 1.06 -11.38
N HIS A 190 -19.99 0.23 -12.41
CA HIS A 190 -18.70 -0.11 -13.02
C HIS A 190 -17.96 1.11 -13.55
N ARG A 191 -18.69 2.05 -14.18
CA ARG A 191 -18.09 3.29 -14.67
C ARG A 191 -17.56 4.14 -13.54
N LEU A 192 -18.37 4.40 -12.50
CA LEU A 192 -17.96 5.20 -11.34
C LEU A 192 -16.78 4.58 -10.60
N TYR A 193 -16.81 3.26 -10.39
CA TYR A 193 -15.74 2.56 -9.69
C TYR A 193 -14.41 2.65 -10.47
N TYR A 194 -14.47 2.46 -11.78
CA TYR A 194 -13.28 2.60 -12.63
C TYR A 194 -12.78 4.05 -12.70
N GLU A 195 -13.68 5.02 -12.77
CA GLU A 195 -13.34 6.45 -12.74
C GLU A 195 -12.67 6.84 -11.40
N ALA A 196 -13.20 6.32 -10.30
CA ALA A 196 -12.68 6.59 -8.97
C ALA A 196 -11.29 5.93 -8.72
N PHE A 197 -11.09 4.70 -9.18
CA PHE A 197 -9.94 3.90 -8.75
C PHE A 197 -9.02 3.39 -9.88
N GLY A 198 -9.39 3.58 -11.14
CA GLY A 198 -8.60 3.13 -12.30
C GLY A 198 -8.56 1.61 -12.47
N VAL A 199 -9.34 0.87 -11.66
CA VAL A 199 -9.46 -0.59 -11.70
C VAL A 199 -10.92 -0.99 -11.59
N THR A 200 -11.27 -2.21 -12.00
CA THR A 200 -12.62 -2.72 -11.81
C THR A 200 -12.82 -3.24 -10.38
N PHE A 201 -14.04 -3.21 -9.88
CA PHE A 201 -14.39 -3.75 -8.57
C PHE A 201 -13.93 -5.23 -8.41
N ARG A 202 -14.12 -6.03 -9.46
CA ARG A 202 -13.65 -7.43 -9.48
C ARG A 202 -12.13 -7.55 -9.35
N GLN A 203 -11.36 -6.63 -9.95
CA GLN A 203 -9.90 -6.63 -9.80
C GLN A 203 -9.47 -6.34 -8.37
N ASP A 204 -10.13 -5.42 -7.70
CA ASP A 204 -9.85 -5.13 -6.29
C ASP A 204 -10.18 -6.32 -5.38
N ILE A 205 -11.32 -7.01 -5.60
CA ILE A 205 -11.64 -8.25 -4.86
C ILE A 205 -10.57 -9.32 -5.07
N ILE A 206 -10.14 -9.55 -6.30
CA ILE A 206 -9.08 -10.53 -6.59
C ILE A 206 -7.78 -10.12 -5.88
N GLU A 207 -7.38 -8.87 -5.97
CA GLU A 207 -6.14 -8.40 -5.34
C GLU A 207 -6.20 -8.49 -3.81
N SER A 208 -7.31 -8.13 -3.18
CA SER A 208 -7.48 -8.25 -1.72
C SER A 208 -7.36 -9.71 -1.26
N ARG A 209 -8.01 -10.64 -1.96
CA ARG A 209 -7.91 -12.10 -1.70
C ARG A 209 -6.50 -12.63 -1.88
N LEU A 210 -5.78 -12.18 -2.92
CA LEU A 210 -4.39 -12.59 -3.17
C LEU A 210 -3.40 -12.01 -2.16
N ILE A 211 -3.68 -10.83 -1.59
CA ILE A 211 -2.92 -10.27 -0.47
C ILE A 211 -3.09 -11.18 0.74
N HIS A 212 -4.32 -11.51 1.11
CA HIS A 212 -4.62 -12.40 2.24
C HIS A 212 -3.99 -13.79 2.03
N ALA A 213 -4.12 -14.39 0.84
CA ALA A 213 -3.48 -15.66 0.51
C ALA A 213 -1.95 -15.60 0.66
N SER A 214 -1.32 -14.50 0.25
CA SER A 214 0.13 -14.31 0.40
C SER A 214 0.57 -14.26 1.87
N GLU A 215 -0.25 -13.66 2.73
CA GLU A 215 -0.01 -13.63 4.18
C GLU A 215 -0.15 -15.04 4.80
N LEU A 216 -1.19 -15.79 4.41
CA LEU A 216 -1.38 -17.17 4.88
C LEU A 216 -0.26 -18.10 4.41
N LEU A 217 0.18 -17.98 3.14
CA LEU A 217 1.30 -18.75 2.61
C LEU A 217 2.61 -18.46 3.35
N LYS A 218 2.81 -17.24 3.82
CA LYS A 218 4.00 -16.84 4.58
C LYS A 218 3.95 -17.32 6.03
N ASN A 219 2.80 -17.16 6.70
CA ASN A 219 2.69 -17.23 8.14
C ASN A 219 2.11 -18.57 8.64
N THR A 220 1.66 -19.48 7.75
CA THR A 220 1.02 -20.75 8.13
C THR A 220 1.52 -21.90 7.27
N ASP A 221 1.23 -23.14 7.73
CA ASP A 221 1.46 -24.37 6.99
C ASP A 221 0.19 -24.96 6.34
N LEU A 222 -0.88 -24.16 6.26
CA LEU A 222 -2.13 -24.58 5.61
C LEU A 222 -1.87 -25.07 4.18
N SER A 223 -2.61 -26.09 3.73
CA SER A 223 -2.55 -26.53 2.34
C SER A 223 -2.96 -25.42 1.36
N VAL A 224 -2.54 -25.52 0.11
CA VAL A 224 -2.95 -24.57 -0.93
C VAL A 224 -4.47 -24.59 -1.11
N THR A 225 -5.07 -25.77 -1.01
CA THR A 225 -6.53 -25.96 -1.03
C THR A 225 -7.20 -25.19 0.10
N ALA A 226 -6.77 -25.41 1.36
CA ALA A 226 -7.33 -24.71 2.52
C ALA A 226 -7.14 -23.18 2.42
N ILE A 227 -6.02 -22.70 1.90
CA ILE A 227 -5.80 -21.27 1.67
C ILE A 227 -6.77 -20.72 0.61
N SER A 228 -6.99 -21.45 -0.47
CA SER A 228 -7.91 -21.02 -1.52
C SER A 228 -9.34 -20.88 -0.98
N GLU A 229 -9.81 -21.83 -0.19
CA GLU A 229 -11.11 -21.81 0.48
C GLU A 229 -11.20 -20.64 1.49
N THR A 230 -10.18 -20.51 2.36
CA THR A 230 -10.11 -19.43 3.36
C THR A 230 -10.12 -18.05 2.70
N CYS A 231 -9.58 -17.91 1.50
CA CYS A 231 -9.57 -16.64 0.75
C CYS A 231 -10.85 -16.44 -0.09
N GLY A 232 -11.87 -17.29 0.06
CA GLY A 232 -13.17 -17.14 -0.61
C GLY A 232 -13.16 -17.51 -2.09
N TYR A 233 -12.31 -18.47 -2.49
CA TYR A 233 -12.34 -19.04 -3.85
C TYR A 233 -13.12 -20.35 -3.86
N ASP A 234 -14.11 -20.47 -4.74
CA ASP A 234 -14.89 -21.69 -4.94
C ASP A 234 -14.10 -22.77 -5.71
N SER A 235 -12.99 -22.41 -6.35
CA SER A 235 -12.16 -23.31 -7.15
C SER A 235 -10.68 -23.05 -6.92
N GLU A 236 -9.98 -24.06 -6.42
CA GLU A 236 -8.52 -24.04 -6.26
C GLU A 236 -7.82 -23.80 -7.60
N SER A 237 -8.29 -24.39 -8.68
CA SER A 237 -7.72 -24.22 -10.02
C SER A 237 -7.82 -22.75 -10.49
N TYR A 238 -8.94 -22.09 -10.18
CA TYR A 238 -9.11 -20.67 -10.48
C TYR A 238 -8.18 -19.82 -9.60
N PHE A 239 -8.10 -20.11 -8.31
CA PHE A 239 -7.16 -19.47 -7.39
C PHE A 239 -5.71 -19.58 -7.88
N MET A 240 -5.25 -20.80 -8.20
CA MET A 240 -3.87 -21.04 -8.65
C MET A 240 -3.55 -20.23 -9.91
N ARG A 241 -4.48 -20.17 -10.86
CA ARG A 241 -4.32 -19.37 -12.08
C ARG A 241 -4.22 -17.88 -11.77
N GLN A 242 -5.11 -17.33 -10.94
CA GLN A 242 -5.08 -15.92 -10.52
C GLN A 242 -3.81 -15.61 -9.74
N PHE A 243 -3.43 -16.46 -8.80
CA PHE A 243 -2.22 -16.26 -8.01
C PHE A 243 -0.97 -16.22 -8.90
N LYS A 244 -0.83 -17.18 -9.83
CA LYS A 244 0.29 -17.21 -10.76
C LYS A 244 0.31 -15.99 -11.68
N GLN A 245 -0.84 -15.57 -12.19
CA GLN A 245 -0.97 -14.38 -13.05
C GLN A 245 -0.54 -13.11 -12.32
N HIS A 246 -0.92 -12.93 -11.06
CA HIS A 246 -0.66 -11.69 -10.29
C HIS A 246 0.68 -11.70 -9.56
N LYS A 247 1.17 -12.86 -9.10
CA LYS A 247 2.41 -12.98 -8.31
C LYS A 247 3.59 -13.54 -9.12
N GLY A 248 3.37 -13.94 -10.38
CA GLY A 248 4.40 -14.46 -11.29
C GLY A 248 4.90 -15.88 -10.97
N CYS A 249 4.34 -16.55 -9.95
CA CYS A 249 4.70 -17.90 -9.54
C CYS A 249 3.51 -18.59 -8.87
N THR A 250 3.56 -19.94 -8.76
CA THR A 250 2.51 -20.70 -8.07
C THR A 250 2.52 -20.43 -6.56
N PRO A 251 1.40 -20.66 -5.84
CA PRO A 251 1.34 -20.53 -4.38
C PRO A 251 2.43 -21.33 -3.65
N SER A 252 2.68 -22.58 -4.09
CA SER A 252 3.71 -23.43 -3.50
C SER A 252 5.13 -22.90 -3.72
N GLU A 253 5.43 -22.38 -4.92
CA GLU A 253 6.70 -21.73 -5.22
C GLU A 253 6.86 -20.42 -4.39
N TYR A 254 5.78 -19.67 -4.25
CA TYR A 254 5.77 -18.45 -3.43
C TYR A 254 6.09 -18.79 -1.97
N ARG A 255 5.42 -19.79 -1.38
CA ARG A 255 5.71 -20.26 0.00
C ARG A 255 7.16 -20.62 0.19
N ARG A 256 7.71 -21.43 -0.72
CA ARG A 256 9.11 -21.86 -0.67
C ARG A 256 10.08 -20.68 -0.70
N ARG A 257 9.80 -19.67 -1.53
CA ARG A 257 10.64 -18.46 -1.65
C ARG A 257 10.62 -17.62 -0.38
N VAL A 258 9.44 -17.40 0.20
CA VAL A 258 9.33 -16.53 1.39
C VAL A 258 9.85 -17.19 2.66
N LYS A 259 9.69 -18.55 2.81
CA LYS A 259 10.23 -19.28 3.95
C LYS A 259 11.75 -19.51 3.88
N ASN A 260 12.36 -19.48 2.70
CA ASN A 260 13.81 -19.59 2.53
C ASN A 260 14.52 -18.22 2.58
N SER A 261 13.80 -17.13 2.77
CA SER A 261 14.33 -15.76 2.83
C SER A 261 14.33 -15.18 4.24
N ASP A 262 13.77 -15.92 5.21
CA ASP A 262 13.83 -15.67 6.65
C ASP A 262 14.92 -16.56 7.27
#